data_a593cc59ec03f3bf53ba4a314c70bf57
#
_entry.id   a593cc59ec03f3bf53ba4a314c70bf57
#
_cell.length_a   1.000
_cell.length_b   1.000
_cell.length_c   1.000
_cell.angle_alpha   90.00
_cell.angle_beta   90.00
_cell.angle_gamma   90.00
#
_symmetry.space_group_name_H-M   'P 1'
#
loop_
_entity.id
_entity.type
_entity.pdbx_description
1 polymer ?
#
loop_
_entity_poly.entity_id
_entity_poly.type
_entity_poly.pdbx_seq_one_letter_code
_entity_poly.pdbx_strand_id
1 'polypeptide(L)'
;YKNNKIPVHKLVFEHYKKENSSSPSGLASLEKKLKSVANSVKDSVVKKYILGYFLDSLAKHSPGTIFKNPYKSFTGFSKPLDKTKKLFKDTENFSSIDIKEFCLLYIVVNNLNFFYQRSDLLENIKFFKKENGMIFAKILECLKSGNLDILQIDDQLLDQIEKYANIKHIVQKNDKDESKIVEIFNDIKNELKTHDLELRIQELESKFAKDFNQNTFDEINRLKKEQNIN
;
A
#
# COMPACT_ATOMS: atom_id res chain seq x y z
N TYR A 1 37.68 -37.61 28.36
CA TYR A 1 36.26 -37.48 28.74
C TYR A 1 35.59 -36.46 27.88
N LYS A 2 34.94 -36.84 26.74
CA LYS A 2 34.07 -36.00 25.99
C LYS A 2 32.78 -35.80 26.80
N ASN A 3 32.60 -34.67 27.40
CA ASN A 3 31.38 -34.25 28.09
C ASN A 3 30.22 -34.17 27.09
N ASN A 4 29.43 -35.22 26.97
CA ASN A 4 28.15 -35.22 26.25
C ASN A 4 27.12 -34.43 27.07
N LYS A 5 27.26 -33.10 27.12
CA LYS A 5 26.26 -32.20 27.75
C LYS A 5 25.04 -32.14 26.84
N ILE A 6 23.95 -32.74 27.29
CA ILE A 6 22.66 -32.62 26.56
C ILE A 6 22.11 -31.22 26.80
N PRO A 7 21.78 -30.44 25.75
CA PRO A 7 21.20 -29.13 25.92
C PRO A 7 19.88 -29.17 26.67
N VAL A 8 19.61 -28.17 27.54
CA VAL A 8 18.44 -28.14 28.42
C VAL A 8 17.13 -28.23 27.63
N HIS A 9 17.01 -27.51 26.51
CA HIS A 9 15.80 -27.53 25.68
C HIS A 9 15.51 -28.95 25.12
N LYS A 10 16.53 -29.76 24.85
CA LYS A 10 16.35 -31.15 24.42
C LYS A 10 15.85 -32.03 25.57
N LEU A 11 16.37 -31.84 26.76
CA LEU A 11 15.90 -32.56 27.97
C LEU A 11 14.44 -32.21 28.28
N VAL A 12 14.07 -30.95 28.21
CA VAL A 12 12.71 -30.48 28.42
C VAL A 12 11.75 -31.09 27.40
N PHE A 13 12.11 -31.11 26.12
CA PHE A 13 11.29 -31.73 25.08
C PHE A 13 11.05 -33.21 25.36
N GLU A 14 12.11 -33.99 25.64
CA GLU A 14 12.02 -35.42 25.90
C GLU A 14 11.22 -35.73 27.18
N HIS A 15 11.33 -34.91 28.22
CA HIS A 15 10.55 -35.03 29.45
C HIS A 15 9.04 -34.90 29.17
N TYR A 16 8.60 -33.78 28.57
CA TYR A 16 7.18 -33.57 28.28
C TYR A 16 6.62 -34.53 27.22
N LYS A 17 7.46 -35.01 26.30
CA LYS A 17 7.09 -36.03 25.31
C LYS A 17 6.72 -37.37 25.98
N LYS A 18 7.44 -37.79 27.02
CA LYS A 18 7.14 -39.01 27.76
C LYS A 18 5.83 -38.93 28.53
N GLU A 19 5.44 -37.76 28.98
CA GLU A 19 4.20 -37.51 29.74
C GLU A 19 2.95 -37.45 28.87
N ASN A 20 3.07 -37.27 27.56
CA ASN A 20 1.96 -37.05 26.67
C ASN A 20 1.84 -38.16 25.63
N SER A 21 0.60 -38.61 25.35
CA SER A 21 0.33 -39.62 24.34
C SER A 21 0.57 -39.10 22.92
N SER A 22 0.82 -40.00 21.97
CA SER A 22 0.94 -39.68 20.54
C SER A 22 -0.41 -39.37 19.85
N SER A 23 -1.51 -39.30 20.61
CA SER A 23 -2.82 -38.92 20.09
C SER A 23 -2.86 -37.45 19.70
N PRO A 24 -3.77 -37.01 18.82
CA PRO A 24 -3.91 -35.59 18.44
C PRO A 24 -4.11 -34.65 19.65
N SER A 25 -4.89 -35.10 20.65
CA SER A 25 -5.12 -34.35 21.89
C SER A 25 -3.88 -34.30 22.77
N GLY A 26 -3.12 -35.41 22.85
CA GLY A 26 -1.84 -35.46 23.56
C GLY A 26 -0.76 -34.57 22.93
N LEU A 27 -0.71 -34.52 21.60
CA LEU A 27 0.22 -33.66 20.88
C LEU A 27 -0.17 -32.18 21.08
N ALA A 28 -1.47 -31.81 21.07
CA ALA A 28 -1.93 -30.47 21.36
C ALA A 28 -1.59 -30.03 22.80
N SER A 29 -1.74 -30.94 23.79
CA SER A 29 -1.35 -30.69 25.16
C SER A 29 0.16 -30.50 25.29
N LEU A 30 0.95 -31.33 24.62
CA LEU A 30 2.42 -31.25 24.59
C LEU A 30 2.84 -29.89 23.98
N GLU A 31 2.25 -29.47 22.86
CA GLU A 31 2.55 -28.19 22.23
C GLU A 31 2.25 -27.01 23.17
N LYS A 32 1.11 -27.02 23.87
CA LYS A 32 0.74 -25.99 24.84
C LYS A 32 1.75 -25.88 25.98
N LYS A 33 2.19 -27.03 26.55
CA LYS A 33 3.20 -27.09 27.61
C LYS A 33 4.55 -26.52 27.12
N LEU A 34 5.02 -26.95 25.95
CA LEU A 34 6.30 -26.50 25.38
C LEU A 34 6.28 -24.99 25.05
N LYS A 35 5.18 -24.47 24.55
CA LYS A 35 5.00 -23.01 24.32
C LYS A 35 5.02 -22.24 25.65
N SER A 36 4.41 -22.76 26.70
CA SER A 36 4.44 -22.16 28.03
C SER A 36 5.88 -22.07 28.57
N VAL A 37 6.64 -23.16 28.47
CA VAL A 37 8.04 -23.17 28.87
C VAL A 37 8.91 -22.23 28.05
N ALA A 38 8.74 -22.19 26.73
CA ALA A 38 9.46 -21.23 25.89
C ALA A 38 9.12 -19.78 26.27
N ASN A 39 7.86 -19.52 26.65
CA ASN A 39 7.40 -18.17 27.04
C ASN A 39 7.97 -17.71 28.39
N SER A 40 8.38 -18.59 29.27
CA SER A 40 9.02 -18.24 30.55
C SER A 40 10.47 -17.76 30.40
N VAL A 41 11.08 -17.94 29.22
CA VAL A 41 12.44 -17.48 28.94
C VAL A 41 12.45 -15.97 28.77
N LYS A 42 13.25 -15.27 29.58
CA LYS A 42 13.32 -13.79 29.60
C LYS A 42 13.97 -13.21 28.33
N ASP A 43 15.00 -13.87 27.81
CA ASP A 43 15.71 -13.44 26.61
C ASP A 43 14.87 -13.75 25.37
N SER A 44 14.51 -12.71 24.62
CA SER A 44 13.66 -12.81 23.42
C SER A 44 14.29 -13.59 22.28
N VAL A 45 15.62 -13.51 22.12
CA VAL A 45 16.37 -14.22 21.08
C VAL A 45 16.44 -15.70 21.41
N VAL A 46 16.84 -16.03 22.64
CA VAL A 46 16.90 -17.42 23.13
C VAL A 46 15.52 -18.07 23.09
N LYS A 47 14.48 -17.36 23.52
CA LYS A 47 13.07 -17.79 23.44
C LYS A 47 12.68 -18.18 22.02
N LYS A 48 13.01 -17.35 21.02
CA LYS A 48 12.71 -17.59 19.60
C LYS A 48 13.33 -18.91 19.12
N TYR A 49 14.60 -19.16 19.45
CA TYR A 49 15.31 -20.39 19.04
C TYR A 49 14.79 -21.64 19.76
N ILE A 50 14.48 -21.55 21.04
CA ILE A 50 13.91 -22.67 21.82
C ILE A 50 12.51 -23.02 21.28
N LEU A 51 11.66 -22.02 21.01
CA LEU A 51 10.34 -22.23 20.43
C LEU A 51 10.43 -22.89 19.05
N GLY A 52 11.34 -22.42 18.18
CA GLY A 52 11.62 -23.03 16.89
C GLY A 52 12.01 -24.50 17.00
N TYR A 53 12.94 -24.83 17.90
CA TYR A 53 13.35 -26.21 18.14
C TYR A 53 12.17 -27.10 18.59
N PHE A 54 11.33 -26.63 19.50
CA PHE A 54 10.17 -27.38 19.97
C PHE A 54 9.17 -27.66 18.86
N LEU A 55 8.86 -26.66 18.03
CA LEU A 55 7.94 -26.81 16.90
C LEU A 55 8.48 -27.77 15.82
N ASP A 56 9.77 -27.68 15.50
CA ASP A 56 10.42 -28.58 14.55
C ASP A 56 10.46 -30.03 15.08
N SER A 57 10.67 -30.18 16.39
CA SER A 57 10.67 -31.50 17.03
C SER A 57 9.26 -32.10 17.08
N LEU A 58 8.23 -31.33 17.35
CA LEU A 58 6.83 -31.75 17.29
C LEU A 58 6.41 -32.18 15.88
N ALA A 59 6.80 -31.42 14.86
CA ALA A 59 6.49 -31.72 13.45
C ALA A 59 7.04 -33.11 13.02
N LYS A 60 8.21 -33.49 13.53
CA LYS A 60 8.83 -34.83 13.27
C LYS A 60 8.06 -35.98 13.90
N HIS A 61 7.28 -35.72 14.96
CA HIS A 61 6.58 -36.76 15.74
C HIS A 61 5.07 -36.80 15.45
N SER A 62 4.58 -35.93 14.57
CA SER A 62 3.17 -35.88 14.19
C SER A 62 2.94 -36.70 12.91
N PRO A 63 2.34 -37.90 12.99
CA PRO A 63 2.13 -38.74 11.81
C PRO A 63 1.08 -38.04 10.89
N GLY A 64 1.50 -37.66 9.69
CA GLY A 64 0.60 -37.26 8.62
C GLY A 64 0.07 -35.82 8.64
N THR A 65 0.35 -35.04 9.66
CA THR A 65 0.11 -33.61 9.58
C THR A 65 1.35 -32.96 8.97
N ILE A 66 1.25 -32.66 7.69
CA ILE A 66 2.11 -31.64 7.09
C ILE A 66 1.70 -30.34 7.79
N PHE A 67 2.27 -30.08 8.98
CA PHE A 67 2.33 -28.72 9.49
C PHE A 67 3.20 -27.95 8.49
N LYS A 68 2.59 -27.49 7.43
CA LYS A 68 3.12 -26.37 6.68
C LYS A 68 3.23 -25.28 7.74
N ASN A 69 4.45 -25.08 8.22
CA ASN A 69 4.77 -24.08 9.22
C ASN A 69 4.07 -22.79 8.76
N PRO A 70 3.03 -22.27 9.43
CA PRO A 70 2.31 -21.09 8.97
C PRO A 70 3.25 -19.89 8.87
N TYR A 71 4.39 -19.94 9.58
CA TYR A 71 5.48 -18.96 9.45
C TYR A 71 6.37 -19.20 8.22
N LYS A 72 6.41 -20.42 7.65
CA LYS A 72 7.08 -20.66 6.36
C LYS A 72 6.20 -20.31 5.16
N SER A 73 4.88 -20.28 5.32
CA SER A 73 4.00 -19.83 4.24
C SER A 73 4.02 -18.31 4.04
N PHE A 74 4.49 -17.55 5.04
CA PHE A 74 4.70 -16.10 4.89
C PHE A 74 6.03 -15.74 4.21
N THR A 75 6.97 -16.68 4.07
CA THR A 75 8.19 -16.49 3.28
C THR A 75 8.05 -17.00 1.84
N GLY A 76 6.93 -17.60 1.52
CA GLY A 76 6.51 -17.86 0.15
C GLY A 76 5.84 -16.63 -0.43
N PHE A 77 6.51 -15.48 -0.46
CA PHE A 77 6.25 -14.52 -1.50
C PHE A 77 6.42 -15.30 -2.81
N SER A 78 5.31 -15.70 -3.42
CA SER A 78 5.31 -16.13 -4.81
C SER A 78 6.13 -15.08 -5.54
N LYS A 79 7.25 -15.49 -6.16
CA LYS A 79 8.09 -14.53 -6.91
C LYS A 79 7.12 -13.72 -7.75
N PRO A 80 7.10 -12.38 -7.61
CA PRO A 80 6.14 -11.57 -8.37
C PRO A 80 6.28 -11.94 -9.83
N LEU A 81 5.17 -12.12 -10.52
CA LEU A 81 5.12 -12.42 -11.96
C LEU A 81 6.05 -11.45 -12.69
N ASP A 82 6.73 -11.90 -13.72
CA ASP A 82 7.67 -11.05 -14.46
C ASP A 82 6.99 -9.79 -15.01
N LYS A 83 5.69 -9.86 -15.34
CA LYS A 83 4.86 -8.67 -15.63
C LYS A 83 4.78 -7.69 -14.45
N THR A 84 4.60 -8.19 -13.23
CA THR A 84 4.55 -7.34 -12.01
C THR A 84 5.91 -6.71 -11.73
N LYS A 85 7.01 -7.45 -11.92
CA LYS A 85 8.37 -6.89 -11.77
C LYS A 85 8.66 -5.82 -12.82
N LYS A 86 8.20 -6.02 -14.06
CA LYS A 86 8.36 -5.05 -15.14
C LYS A 86 7.56 -3.78 -14.85
N LEU A 87 6.28 -3.93 -14.46
CA LEU A 87 5.45 -2.80 -14.03
C LEU A 87 6.08 -2.04 -12.87
N PHE A 88 6.61 -2.74 -11.86
CA PHE A 88 7.26 -2.11 -10.72
C PHE A 88 8.51 -1.30 -11.15
N LYS A 89 9.37 -1.87 -12.01
CA LYS A 89 10.53 -1.16 -12.57
C LYS A 89 10.11 0.06 -13.41
N ASP A 90 9.04 -0.09 -14.18
CA ASP A 90 8.53 1.00 -15.03
C ASP A 90 7.91 2.12 -14.17
N THR A 91 7.39 1.81 -12.96
CA THR A 91 6.82 2.79 -12.01
C THR A 91 7.84 3.38 -11.04
N GLU A 92 9.05 2.83 -10.94
CA GLU A 92 10.13 3.41 -10.09
C GLU A 92 10.45 4.87 -10.42
N ASN A 93 10.19 5.29 -11.67
CA ASN A 93 10.43 6.66 -12.14
C ASN A 93 9.26 7.64 -11.86
N PHE A 94 8.14 7.15 -11.32
CA PHE A 94 6.97 7.96 -11.04
C PHE A 94 6.73 8.07 -9.53
N SER A 95 6.46 9.27 -9.06
CA SER A 95 6.01 9.49 -7.69
C SER A 95 4.59 8.96 -7.51
N SER A 96 4.14 8.79 -6.26
CA SER A 96 2.74 8.44 -5.98
C SER A 96 1.77 9.51 -6.51
N ILE A 97 2.20 10.76 -6.56
CA ILE A 97 1.44 11.88 -7.10
C ILE A 97 1.30 11.79 -8.62
N ASP A 98 2.37 11.44 -9.34
CA ASP A 98 2.29 11.21 -10.79
C ASP A 98 1.27 10.13 -11.15
N ILE A 99 1.24 9.05 -10.36
CA ILE A 99 0.26 7.96 -10.55
C ILE A 99 -1.16 8.44 -10.29
N LYS A 100 -1.39 9.27 -9.28
CA LYS A 100 -2.70 9.88 -8.99
C LYS A 100 -3.15 10.80 -10.12
N GLU A 101 -2.24 11.60 -10.67
CA GLU A 101 -2.51 12.43 -11.84
C GLU A 101 -2.91 11.59 -13.06
N PHE A 102 -2.20 10.49 -13.33
CA PHE A 102 -2.59 9.54 -14.39
C PHE A 102 -3.97 8.94 -14.14
N CYS A 103 -4.29 8.57 -12.90
CA CYS A 103 -5.61 8.06 -12.54
C CYS A 103 -6.70 9.08 -12.80
N LEU A 104 -6.49 10.33 -12.42
CA LEU A 104 -7.47 11.41 -12.64
C LEU A 104 -7.69 11.67 -14.13
N LEU A 105 -6.61 11.76 -14.92
CA LEU A 105 -6.68 11.89 -16.37
C LEU A 105 -7.41 10.71 -17.02
N TYR A 106 -7.12 9.46 -16.55
CA TYR A 106 -7.78 8.26 -17.04
C TYR A 106 -9.29 8.29 -16.83
N ILE A 107 -9.75 8.72 -15.64
CA ILE A 107 -11.19 8.85 -15.35
C ILE A 107 -11.82 9.86 -16.29
N VAL A 108 -11.21 11.05 -16.47
CA VAL A 108 -11.77 12.12 -17.30
C VAL A 108 -11.83 11.70 -18.78
N VAL A 109 -10.75 11.13 -19.32
CA VAL A 109 -10.69 10.70 -20.74
C VAL A 109 -11.71 9.60 -21.05
N ASN A 110 -11.91 8.66 -20.14
CA ASN A 110 -12.87 7.56 -20.36
C ASN A 110 -14.33 7.96 -20.07
N ASN A 111 -14.59 9.14 -19.51
CA ASN A 111 -15.94 9.61 -19.15
C ASN A 111 -16.22 11.03 -19.65
N LEU A 112 -15.75 11.40 -20.84
CA LEU A 112 -15.83 12.76 -21.38
C LEU A 112 -17.26 13.28 -21.42
N ASN A 113 -18.23 12.47 -21.86
CA ASN A 113 -19.65 12.87 -21.93
C ASN A 113 -20.21 13.22 -20.54
N PHE A 114 -19.84 12.49 -19.52
CA PHE A 114 -20.22 12.75 -18.14
C PHE A 114 -19.62 14.08 -17.65
N PHE A 115 -18.33 14.31 -17.86
CA PHE A 115 -17.65 15.54 -17.45
C PHE A 115 -18.04 16.76 -18.31
N TYR A 116 -18.52 16.56 -19.53
CA TYR A 116 -19.11 17.63 -20.31
C TYR A 116 -20.37 18.22 -19.62
N GLN A 117 -21.23 17.34 -19.06
CA GLN A 117 -22.43 17.76 -18.31
C GLN A 117 -22.09 18.27 -16.90
N ARG A 118 -20.99 17.84 -16.34
CA ARG A 118 -20.55 18.13 -14.96
C ARG A 118 -19.17 18.80 -14.94
N SER A 119 -19.00 19.85 -15.75
CA SER A 119 -17.73 20.58 -15.84
C SER A 119 -17.31 21.25 -14.53
N ASP A 120 -18.27 21.52 -13.63
CA ASP A 120 -18.05 21.99 -12.26
C ASP A 120 -17.07 21.13 -11.46
N LEU A 121 -17.09 19.81 -11.68
CA LEU A 121 -16.18 18.89 -11.00
C LEU A 121 -14.72 19.10 -11.40
N LEU A 122 -14.46 19.58 -12.61
CA LEU A 122 -13.10 19.77 -13.17
C LEU A 122 -12.45 21.09 -12.71
N GLU A 123 -13.15 21.91 -11.97
CA GLU A 123 -12.60 23.18 -11.48
C GLU A 123 -11.57 22.95 -10.36
N ASN A 124 -10.61 23.87 -10.29
CA ASN A 124 -9.61 23.94 -9.22
C ASN A 124 -8.72 22.68 -9.07
N ILE A 125 -8.47 21.96 -10.17
CA ILE A 125 -7.53 20.84 -10.19
C ILE A 125 -6.15 21.38 -10.59
N LYS A 126 -5.14 21.08 -9.74
CA LYS A 126 -3.76 21.44 -9.98
C LYS A 126 -2.96 20.19 -10.28
N PHE A 127 -2.24 20.20 -11.39
CA PHE A 127 -1.29 19.18 -11.77
C PHE A 127 0.14 19.63 -11.43
N PHE A 128 0.94 18.73 -10.88
CA PHE A 128 2.33 19.01 -10.53
C PHE A 128 3.26 18.72 -11.71
N LYS A 129 2.90 17.72 -12.53
CA LYS A 129 3.63 17.40 -13.74
C LYS A 129 3.12 18.25 -14.90
N LYS A 130 4.03 19.01 -15.52
CA LYS A 130 3.70 19.98 -16.57
C LYS A 130 2.99 19.32 -17.76
N GLU A 131 3.47 18.13 -18.17
CA GLU A 131 2.87 17.38 -19.28
C GLU A 131 1.42 17.01 -18.99
N ASN A 132 1.14 16.51 -17.77
CA ASN A 132 -0.21 16.13 -17.34
C ASN A 132 -1.15 17.35 -17.28
N GLY A 133 -0.63 18.48 -16.80
CA GLY A 133 -1.38 19.77 -16.82
C GLY A 133 -1.71 20.24 -18.22
N MET A 134 -0.79 20.07 -19.20
CA MET A 134 -1.06 20.42 -20.60
C MET A 134 -2.10 19.51 -21.24
N ILE A 135 -2.10 18.22 -20.93
CA ILE A 135 -3.14 17.28 -21.39
C ILE A 135 -4.49 17.70 -20.83
N PHE A 136 -4.55 17.96 -19.53
CA PHE A 136 -5.78 18.37 -18.86
C PHE A 136 -6.34 19.68 -19.45
N ALA A 137 -5.47 20.67 -19.73
CA ALA A 137 -5.88 21.91 -20.38
C ALA A 137 -6.51 21.66 -21.77
N LYS A 138 -5.94 20.77 -22.59
CA LYS A 138 -6.51 20.37 -23.88
C LYS A 138 -7.87 19.69 -23.71
N ILE A 139 -8.00 18.79 -22.71
CA ILE A 139 -9.29 18.15 -22.41
C ILE A 139 -10.35 19.21 -22.05
N LEU A 140 -10.01 20.17 -21.20
CA LEU A 140 -10.92 21.28 -20.84
C LEU A 140 -11.33 22.10 -22.03
N GLU A 141 -10.42 22.37 -22.97
CA GLU A 141 -10.71 23.12 -24.21
C GLU A 141 -11.69 22.33 -25.11
N CYS A 142 -11.46 21.03 -25.29
CA CYS A 142 -12.36 20.16 -26.03
C CYS A 142 -13.77 20.09 -25.38
N LEU A 143 -13.82 19.96 -24.05
CA LEU A 143 -15.10 19.99 -23.34
C LEU A 143 -15.83 21.31 -23.50
N LYS A 144 -15.15 22.46 -23.47
CA LYS A 144 -15.73 23.76 -23.67
C LYS A 144 -16.24 24.00 -25.12
N SER A 145 -15.53 23.47 -26.10
CA SER A 145 -15.92 23.56 -27.50
C SER A 145 -17.07 22.63 -27.90
N GLY A 146 -17.39 21.64 -27.06
CA GLY A 146 -18.37 20.60 -27.33
C GLY A 146 -17.94 19.58 -28.41
N ASN A 147 -16.69 19.64 -28.85
CA ASN A 147 -16.17 18.83 -29.93
C ASN A 147 -15.27 17.71 -29.32
N LEU A 148 -15.93 16.66 -28.85
CA LEU A 148 -15.27 15.54 -28.14
C LEU A 148 -14.45 14.62 -29.07
N ASP A 149 -14.70 14.69 -30.38
CA ASP A 149 -14.00 13.85 -31.39
C ASP A 149 -12.60 14.39 -31.76
N ILE A 150 -12.27 15.63 -31.36
CA ILE A 150 -10.99 16.26 -31.70
C ILE A 150 -9.94 16.11 -30.57
N LEU A 151 -10.13 15.20 -29.65
CA LEU A 151 -9.15 14.97 -28.59
C LEU A 151 -7.88 14.35 -29.19
N GLN A 152 -7.08 15.19 -29.88
CA GLN A 152 -5.72 14.84 -30.32
C GLN A 152 -4.79 14.83 -29.11
N ILE A 153 -4.94 13.81 -28.29
CA ILE A 153 -3.95 13.49 -27.27
C ILE A 153 -2.88 12.64 -27.98
N ASP A 154 -1.63 12.96 -27.72
CA ASP A 154 -0.50 12.17 -28.18
C ASP A 154 -0.68 10.71 -27.75
N ASP A 155 -0.65 9.77 -28.71
CA ASP A 155 -0.85 8.34 -28.46
C ASP A 155 0.12 7.82 -27.39
N GLN A 156 1.35 8.32 -27.33
CA GLN A 156 2.31 7.95 -26.30
C GLN A 156 1.88 8.35 -24.89
N LEU A 157 1.20 9.49 -24.76
CA LEU A 157 0.70 9.97 -23.48
C LEU A 157 -0.56 9.22 -23.06
N LEU A 158 -1.43 8.88 -24.01
CA LEU A 158 -2.58 8.00 -23.74
C LEU A 158 -2.11 6.62 -23.28
N ASP A 159 -1.11 6.05 -23.93
CA ASP A 159 -0.52 4.78 -23.53
C ASP A 159 0.07 4.85 -22.11
N GLN A 160 0.69 5.97 -21.73
CA GLN A 160 1.18 6.17 -20.36
C GLN A 160 0.03 6.26 -19.35
N ILE A 161 -1.01 7.06 -19.64
CA ILE A 161 -2.19 7.18 -18.80
C ILE A 161 -2.83 5.80 -18.60
N GLU A 162 -3.04 5.05 -19.69
CA GLU A 162 -3.61 3.71 -19.60
C GLU A 162 -2.71 2.71 -18.87
N LYS A 163 -1.41 2.78 -19.07
CA LYS A 163 -0.46 1.85 -18.49
C LYS A 163 -0.31 2.05 -16.98
N TYR A 164 -0.28 3.31 -16.52
CA TYR A 164 0.06 3.64 -15.14
C TYR A 164 -1.15 4.00 -14.26
N ALA A 165 -2.34 4.20 -14.84
CA ALA A 165 -3.55 4.36 -14.04
C ALA A 165 -3.93 3.05 -13.35
N ASN A 166 -3.57 2.90 -12.10
CA ASN A 166 -3.81 1.67 -11.32
C ASN A 166 -5.30 1.42 -11.01
N ILE A 167 -6.16 2.44 -11.16
CA ILE A 167 -7.63 2.34 -10.98
C ILE A 167 -8.37 1.76 -12.18
N LYS A 168 -7.69 1.49 -13.28
CA LYS A 168 -8.28 0.99 -14.54
C LYS A 168 -9.31 -0.12 -14.30
N HIS A 169 -8.97 -1.11 -13.48
CA HIS A 169 -9.87 -2.24 -13.20
C HIS A 169 -11.10 -1.83 -12.36
N ILE A 170 -10.99 -0.80 -11.55
CA ILE A 170 -12.09 -0.30 -10.72
C ILE A 170 -13.05 0.51 -11.58
N VAL A 171 -12.53 1.41 -12.40
CA VAL A 171 -13.31 2.27 -13.30
C VAL A 171 -14.03 1.43 -14.35
N GLN A 172 -13.35 0.52 -15.04
CA GLN A 172 -13.97 -0.38 -16.03
C GLN A 172 -15.09 -1.25 -15.45
N LYS A 173 -14.95 -1.69 -14.19
CA LYS A 173 -15.96 -2.50 -13.51
C LYS A 173 -17.21 -1.69 -13.13
N ASN A 174 -17.07 -0.38 -12.99
CA ASN A 174 -18.12 0.54 -12.53
C ASN A 174 -18.62 1.49 -13.63
N ASP A 175 -18.34 1.22 -14.91
CA ASP A 175 -18.69 2.07 -16.06
C ASP A 175 -20.17 2.53 -16.11
N LYS A 176 -21.06 1.87 -15.37
CA LYS A 176 -22.49 2.20 -15.30
C LYS A 176 -22.88 2.93 -14.00
N ASP A 177 -21.98 3.11 -13.06
CA ASP A 177 -22.28 3.69 -11.75
C ASP A 177 -21.54 5.05 -11.63
N GLU A 178 -22.19 6.08 -12.17
CA GLU A 178 -21.67 7.45 -12.15
C GLU A 178 -21.33 7.94 -10.73
N SER A 179 -22.08 7.49 -9.71
CA SER A 179 -21.85 7.90 -8.33
C SER A 179 -20.49 7.44 -7.82
N LYS A 180 -20.07 6.22 -8.17
CA LYS A 180 -18.75 5.68 -7.81
C LYS A 180 -17.62 6.35 -8.58
N ILE A 181 -17.86 6.72 -9.83
CA ILE A 181 -16.88 7.46 -10.63
C ILE A 181 -16.61 8.82 -9.96
N VAL A 182 -17.69 9.51 -9.55
CA VAL A 182 -17.57 10.78 -8.82
C VAL A 182 -16.85 10.63 -7.49
N GLU A 183 -17.17 9.59 -6.73
CA GLU A 183 -16.50 9.29 -5.44
C GLU A 183 -15.00 9.11 -5.63
N ILE A 184 -14.58 8.20 -6.51
CA ILE A 184 -13.16 7.94 -6.79
C ILE A 184 -12.46 9.20 -7.33
N PHE A 185 -13.12 9.93 -8.22
CA PHE A 185 -12.59 11.17 -8.76
C PHE A 185 -12.34 12.22 -7.67
N ASN A 186 -13.32 12.42 -6.79
CA ASN A 186 -13.19 13.37 -5.68
C ASN A 186 -12.14 12.96 -4.68
N ASP A 187 -12.00 11.65 -4.38
CA ASP A 187 -10.95 11.15 -3.49
C ASP A 187 -9.57 11.49 -4.05
N ILE A 188 -9.32 11.21 -5.33
CA ILE A 188 -8.03 11.54 -5.97
C ILE A 188 -7.80 13.05 -6.01
N LYS A 189 -8.83 13.83 -6.36
CA LYS A 189 -8.77 15.30 -6.37
C LYS A 189 -8.40 15.87 -5.00
N ASN A 190 -9.02 15.34 -3.92
CA ASN A 190 -8.73 15.75 -2.56
C ASN A 190 -7.31 15.38 -2.14
N GLU A 191 -6.80 14.20 -2.53
CA GLU A 191 -5.42 13.82 -2.27
C GLU A 191 -4.40 14.73 -2.96
N LEU A 192 -4.66 15.13 -4.22
CA LEU A 192 -3.83 16.10 -4.94
C LEU A 192 -3.88 17.48 -4.26
N LYS A 193 -5.07 17.92 -3.81
CA LYS A 193 -5.23 19.17 -3.05
C LYS A 193 -4.46 19.13 -1.73
N THR A 194 -4.55 18.04 -0.99
CA THR A 194 -3.81 17.86 0.27
C THR A 194 -2.31 17.95 0.03
N HIS A 195 -1.81 17.32 -1.02
CA HIS A 195 -0.40 17.40 -1.38
C HIS A 195 0.04 18.85 -1.75
N ASP A 196 -0.78 19.61 -2.49
CA ASP A 196 -0.50 21.02 -2.77
C ASP A 196 -0.40 21.85 -1.47
N LEU A 197 -1.32 21.61 -0.54
CA LEU A 197 -1.29 22.26 0.78
C LEU A 197 -0.02 21.91 1.56
N GLU A 198 0.39 20.64 1.55
CA GLU A 198 1.63 20.19 2.21
C GLU A 198 2.87 20.89 1.65
N LEU A 199 3.00 20.95 0.33
CA LEU A 199 4.12 21.65 -0.32
C LEU A 199 4.12 23.13 0.03
N ARG A 200 2.96 23.78 0.00
CA ARG A 200 2.84 25.19 0.36
C ARG A 200 3.18 25.46 1.82
N ILE A 201 2.75 24.58 2.73
CA ILE A 201 3.13 24.66 4.16
C ILE A 201 4.65 24.52 4.31
N GLN A 202 5.28 23.52 3.66
CA GLN A 202 6.73 23.33 3.71
C GLN A 202 7.51 24.54 3.18
N GLU A 203 7.04 25.15 2.09
CA GLU A 203 7.66 26.36 1.55
C GLU A 203 7.57 27.54 2.54
N LEU A 204 6.40 27.74 3.17
CA LEU A 204 6.19 28.79 4.15
C LEU A 204 6.99 28.53 5.43
N GLU A 205 7.08 27.29 5.92
CA GLU A 205 7.92 26.90 7.06
C GLU A 205 9.40 27.18 6.76
N SER A 206 9.85 26.87 5.54
CA SER A 206 11.23 27.16 5.11
C SER A 206 11.52 28.66 5.01
N LYS A 207 10.53 29.49 4.65
CA LYS A 207 10.63 30.96 4.66
C LYS A 207 10.62 31.48 6.10
N PHE A 208 9.71 30.99 6.93
CA PHE A 208 9.60 31.38 8.34
C PHE A 208 10.88 31.07 9.14
N ALA A 209 11.53 29.94 8.84
CA ALA A 209 12.81 29.61 9.49
C ALA A 209 13.95 30.59 9.16
N LYS A 210 13.84 31.32 8.03
CA LYS A 210 14.85 32.34 7.62
C LYS A 210 14.47 33.73 8.09
N ASP A 211 13.18 34.04 8.11
CA ASP A 211 12.65 35.35 8.47
C ASP A 211 11.40 35.13 9.35
N PHE A 212 11.56 35.32 10.66
CA PHE A 212 10.51 35.12 11.67
C PHE A 212 9.42 36.20 11.53
N ASN A 213 8.54 36.03 10.55
CA ASN A 213 7.46 36.99 10.26
C ASN A 213 6.12 36.45 10.77
N GLN A 214 5.41 37.26 11.57
CA GLN A 214 4.10 36.89 12.15
C GLN A 214 3.06 36.52 11.09
N ASN A 215 3.02 37.28 9.98
CA ASN A 215 2.07 37.00 8.90
C ASN A 215 2.28 35.61 8.27
N THR A 216 3.55 35.21 8.10
CA THR A 216 3.90 33.86 7.59
C THR A 216 3.48 32.79 8.58
N PHE A 217 3.65 33.02 9.88
CA PHE A 217 3.21 32.10 10.94
C PHE A 217 1.68 31.92 10.93
N ASP A 218 0.93 33.01 10.81
CA ASP A 218 -0.53 32.99 10.78
C ASP A 218 -1.06 32.28 9.54
N GLU A 219 -0.40 32.45 8.38
CA GLU A 219 -0.74 31.73 7.16
C GLU A 219 -0.46 30.23 7.28
N ILE A 220 0.66 29.81 7.83
CA ILE A 220 0.96 28.40 8.12
C ILE A 220 -0.15 27.79 9.00
N ASN A 221 -0.54 28.46 10.06
CA ASN A 221 -1.57 27.97 10.97
C ASN A 221 -2.94 27.87 10.27
N ARG A 222 -3.26 28.79 9.39
CA ARG A 222 -4.48 28.74 8.58
C ARG A 222 -4.50 27.53 7.66
N LEU A 223 -3.41 27.30 6.91
CA LEU A 223 -3.30 26.16 5.97
C LEU A 223 -3.31 24.82 6.71
N LYS A 224 -2.65 24.70 7.87
CA LYS A 224 -2.70 23.49 8.70
C LYS A 224 -4.11 23.18 9.22
N LYS A 225 -4.91 24.21 9.53
CA LYS A 225 -6.32 24.01 9.89
C LYS A 225 -7.13 23.54 8.69
N GLU A 226 -6.91 24.08 7.49
CA GLU A 226 -7.57 23.66 6.26
C GLU A 226 -7.23 22.20 5.92
N GLN A 227 -5.99 21.78 6.10
CA GLN A 227 -5.54 20.40 5.90
C GLN A 227 -6.25 19.40 6.83
N ASN A 228 -6.51 19.78 8.07
CA ASN A 228 -7.18 18.91 9.06
C ASN A 228 -8.71 18.80 8.87
N ILE A 229 -9.30 19.64 8.03
CA ILE A 229 -10.74 19.65 7.74
C ILE A 229 -11.07 18.82 6.48
N ASN A 230 -10.09 18.62 5.59
CA ASN A 230 -10.22 17.81 4.38
C ASN A 230 -9.81 16.36 4.64
#